data_eb63ad95b895215218ab1c8a89e938b7
#
_entry.id   eb63ad95b895215218ab1c8a89e938b7
#
_cell.length_a   1.000
_cell.length_b   1.000
_cell.length_c   1.000
_cell.angle_alpha   90.00
_cell.angle_beta   90.00
_cell.angle_gamma   90.00
#
_symmetry.space_group_name_H-M   'P 1'
#
loop_
_entity.id
_entity.type
_entity.pdbx_description
1 polymer ?
#
loop_
_entity_poly.entity_id
_entity_poly.type
_entity_poly.pdbx_seq_one_letter_code
_entity_poly.pdbx_strand_id
1 'polypeptide(L)'
;MVIRCGIYEMLEYLKQVENKEYKRLVPQIMVAFYTGPKKWNVPVKLSDYFEIPEELKKYFNDWKIILVDVKEMDTSKIKDEQTRYFIEAIQAMYKGSYEDLKRLKRMKKENFLYAAIITGSIDQVESVLEGDEMDMCEGMERMAEGFRKEGEARSKSKYKAEGIIEGKLEEKQNMLKEQLGIKFGSLSSNLTNQLSKASIEKLNVLTRHIFNVTNEEDVLKIIN
;
A
#
# COMPACT_ATOMS: atom_id res chain seq x y z
N MET A 1 -0.18 -2.25 -20.34
CA MET A 1 1.29 -1.97 -20.35
C MET A 1 2.00 -2.81 -21.40
N VAL A 2 1.94 -4.15 -21.33
CA VAL A 2 2.67 -5.08 -22.24
C VAL A 2 2.40 -4.78 -23.72
N ILE A 3 1.13 -4.65 -24.13
CA ILE A 3 0.76 -4.34 -25.53
C ILE A 3 1.41 -3.04 -26.03
N ARG A 4 1.39 -1.98 -25.20
CA ARG A 4 2.03 -0.71 -25.56
C ARG A 4 3.55 -0.86 -25.73
N CYS A 5 4.20 -1.61 -24.83
CA CYS A 5 5.62 -1.90 -24.92
C CYS A 5 5.94 -2.70 -26.20
N GLY A 6 5.13 -3.72 -26.52
CA GLY A 6 5.28 -4.49 -27.75
C GLY A 6 5.17 -3.61 -29.01
N ILE A 7 4.24 -2.64 -29.04
CA ILE A 7 4.14 -1.69 -30.15
C ILE A 7 5.43 -0.87 -30.27
N TYR A 8 5.98 -0.36 -29.17
CA TYR A 8 7.23 0.43 -29.21
C TYR A 8 8.42 -0.42 -29.67
N GLU A 9 8.51 -1.67 -29.23
CA GLU A 9 9.54 -2.62 -29.68
C GLU A 9 9.46 -2.85 -31.19
N MET A 10 8.26 -3.13 -31.69
CA MET A 10 8.05 -3.34 -33.13
C MET A 10 8.33 -2.10 -33.97
N LEU A 11 7.96 -0.90 -33.50
CA LEU A 11 8.28 0.36 -34.17
C LEU A 11 9.79 0.60 -34.24
N GLU A 12 10.52 0.22 -33.21
CA GLU A 12 11.98 0.34 -33.20
C GLU A 12 12.65 -0.66 -34.18
N TYR A 13 12.15 -1.89 -34.23
CA TYR A 13 12.63 -2.86 -35.23
C TYR A 13 12.30 -2.41 -36.65
N LEU A 14 11.12 -1.80 -36.88
CA LEU A 14 10.76 -1.25 -38.19
C LEU A 14 11.75 -0.15 -38.62
N LYS A 15 12.08 0.80 -37.73
CA LYS A 15 13.09 1.83 -38.00
C LYS A 15 14.46 1.22 -38.34
N GLN A 16 14.86 0.17 -37.63
CA GLN A 16 16.12 -0.51 -37.91
C GLN A 16 16.12 -1.19 -39.29
N VAL A 17 14.99 -1.78 -39.70
CA VAL A 17 14.84 -2.40 -41.02
C VAL A 17 14.88 -1.34 -42.16
N GLU A 18 14.26 -0.19 -41.95
CA GLU A 18 14.24 0.89 -42.89
C GLU A 18 15.60 1.61 -43.01
N ASN A 19 16.40 1.58 -41.94
CA ASN A 19 17.73 2.18 -41.94
C ASN A 19 18.77 1.23 -42.54
N LYS A 20 19.21 1.50 -43.77
CA LYS A 20 20.16 0.70 -44.53
C LYS A 20 21.56 0.58 -43.91
N GLU A 21 21.88 1.35 -42.86
CA GLU A 21 23.13 1.27 -42.10
C GLU A 21 23.20 0.04 -41.23
N TYR A 22 22.05 -0.50 -40.80
CA TYR A 22 22.01 -1.70 -39.98
C TYR A 22 22.24 -2.99 -40.79
N LYS A 23 23.39 -3.61 -40.60
CA LYS A 23 23.66 -4.93 -41.17
C LYS A 23 22.96 -6.07 -40.44
N ARG A 24 22.63 -5.88 -39.14
CA ARG A 24 21.88 -6.80 -38.29
C ARG A 24 21.04 -5.98 -37.32
N LEU A 25 19.85 -6.47 -37.00
CA LEU A 25 18.99 -5.84 -36.01
C LEU A 25 19.60 -5.94 -34.60
N VAL A 26 19.48 -4.87 -33.85
CA VAL A 26 19.85 -4.80 -32.45
C VAL A 26 18.64 -5.19 -31.60
N PRO A 27 18.74 -6.22 -30.74
CA PRO A 27 17.62 -6.65 -29.92
C PRO A 27 17.16 -5.55 -28.96
N GLN A 28 15.84 -5.37 -28.83
CA GLN A 28 15.22 -4.46 -27.90
C GLN A 28 14.81 -5.20 -26.63
N ILE A 29 15.08 -4.63 -25.47
CA ILE A 29 14.67 -5.18 -24.18
C ILE A 29 13.79 -4.14 -23.49
N MET A 30 12.52 -4.50 -23.26
CA MET A 30 11.57 -3.61 -22.61
C MET A 30 11.64 -3.75 -21.10
N VAL A 31 12.01 -2.68 -20.43
CA VAL A 31 12.08 -2.59 -18.97
C VAL A 31 11.07 -1.55 -18.49
N ALA A 32 10.16 -1.96 -17.63
CA ALA A 32 9.27 -1.06 -16.92
C ALA A 32 9.86 -0.74 -15.54
N PHE A 33 10.32 0.50 -15.38
CA PHE A 33 10.80 1.02 -14.10
C PHE A 33 9.61 1.60 -13.34
N TYR A 34 9.13 0.88 -12.33
CA TYR A 34 7.92 1.22 -11.61
C TYR A 34 8.22 1.95 -10.31
N THR A 35 7.70 3.16 -10.20
CA THR A 35 7.90 4.05 -9.05
C THR A 35 6.60 4.32 -8.28
N GLY A 36 5.48 3.65 -8.62
CA GLY A 36 4.20 3.94 -7.98
C GLY A 36 4.11 3.45 -6.53
N PRO A 37 3.22 4.08 -5.71
CA PRO A 37 3.08 3.75 -4.28
C PRO A 37 2.46 2.37 -4.03
N LYS A 38 1.55 1.92 -4.90
CA LYS A 38 0.87 0.63 -4.77
C LYS A 38 1.73 -0.49 -5.36
N LYS A 39 1.49 -1.72 -4.91
CA LYS A 39 2.11 -2.90 -5.55
C LYS A 39 1.64 -2.99 -7.00
N TRP A 40 2.58 -3.36 -7.90
CA TRP A 40 2.23 -3.64 -9.29
C TRP A 40 1.26 -4.84 -9.36
N ASN A 41 0.16 -4.68 -10.06
CA ASN A 41 -0.90 -5.70 -10.16
C ASN A 41 -1.36 -5.96 -11.61
N VAL A 42 -0.57 -5.52 -12.59
CA VAL A 42 -0.90 -5.70 -14.01
C VAL A 42 -0.01 -6.81 -14.58
N PRO A 43 -0.52 -7.71 -15.43
CA PRO A 43 0.29 -8.72 -16.07
C PRO A 43 1.51 -8.16 -16.80
N VAL A 44 2.64 -8.86 -16.72
CA VAL A 44 3.91 -8.51 -17.38
C VAL A 44 4.19 -9.34 -18.62
N LYS A 45 3.31 -10.30 -18.94
CA LYS A 45 3.32 -11.09 -20.16
C LYS A 45 2.03 -10.88 -20.94
N LEU A 46 2.12 -10.95 -22.27
CA LEU A 46 0.95 -10.83 -23.13
C LEU A 46 0.01 -12.01 -22.95
N SER A 47 0.56 -13.22 -22.80
CA SER A 47 -0.21 -14.46 -22.60
C SER A 47 -1.13 -14.40 -21.37
N ASP A 48 -0.79 -13.64 -20.34
CA ASP A 48 -1.58 -13.53 -19.10
C ASP A 48 -2.90 -12.74 -19.29
N TYR A 49 -3.13 -12.18 -20.49
CA TYR A 49 -4.39 -11.49 -20.84
C TYR A 49 -5.37 -12.39 -21.59
N PHE A 50 -4.98 -13.64 -21.91
CA PHE A 50 -5.77 -14.54 -22.76
C PHE A 50 -5.91 -15.92 -22.14
N GLU A 51 -7.04 -16.55 -22.39
CA GLU A 51 -7.22 -17.98 -22.18
C GLU A 51 -6.80 -18.72 -23.46
N ILE A 52 -5.54 -19.18 -23.51
CA ILE A 52 -4.98 -19.83 -24.69
C ILE A 52 -5.05 -21.35 -24.48
N PRO A 53 -5.77 -22.10 -25.38
CA PRO A 53 -5.75 -23.57 -25.38
C PRO A 53 -4.32 -24.11 -25.43
N GLU A 54 -4.05 -25.21 -24.71
CA GLU A 54 -2.69 -25.76 -24.56
C GLU A 54 -2.01 -26.05 -25.88
N GLU A 55 -2.77 -26.61 -26.82
CA GLU A 55 -2.30 -26.95 -28.17
C GLU A 55 -1.91 -25.73 -29.03
N LEU A 56 -2.44 -24.54 -28.70
CA LEU A 56 -2.16 -23.28 -29.42
C LEU A 56 -1.03 -22.47 -28.79
N LYS A 57 -0.64 -22.75 -27.55
CA LYS A 57 0.42 -21.98 -26.84
C LYS A 57 1.74 -21.97 -27.61
N LYS A 58 2.09 -23.05 -28.30
CA LYS A 58 3.33 -23.15 -29.10
C LYS A 58 3.37 -22.22 -30.33
N TYR A 59 2.22 -21.67 -30.73
CA TYR A 59 2.12 -20.74 -31.87
C TYR A 59 1.93 -19.31 -31.42
N PHE A 60 1.75 -19.09 -30.11
CA PHE A 60 1.53 -17.76 -29.58
C PHE A 60 2.86 -17.02 -29.38
N ASN A 61 3.00 -15.85 -30.01
CA ASN A 61 4.14 -14.97 -29.80
C ASN A 61 3.94 -14.18 -28.50
N ASP A 62 4.55 -14.63 -27.43
CA ASP A 62 4.39 -14.03 -26.11
C ASP A 62 5.41 -12.91 -25.88
N TRP A 63 4.93 -11.69 -25.74
CA TRP A 63 5.74 -10.56 -25.32
C TRP A 63 5.75 -10.44 -23.80
N LYS A 64 6.91 -10.10 -23.28
CA LYS A 64 7.09 -9.84 -21.84
C LYS A 64 7.90 -8.59 -21.62
N ILE A 65 7.61 -7.93 -20.51
CA ILE A 65 8.41 -6.81 -20.00
C ILE A 65 9.17 -7.24 -18.75
N ILE A 66 10.33 -6.66 -18.53
CA ILE A 66 11.05 -6.79 -17.26
C ILE A 66 10.51 -5.70 -16.35
N LEU A 67 9.89 -6.09 -15.24
CA LEU A 67 9.42 -5.16 -14.23
C LEU A 67 10.51 -4.96 -13.18
N VAL A 68 10.88 -3.70 -12.96
CA VAL A 68 11.74 -3.27 -11.85
C VAL A 68 10.91 -2.40 -10.93
N ASP A 69 10.47 -2.94 -9.79
CA ASP A 69 9.82 -2.15 -8.74
C ASP A 69 10.89 -1.51 -7.86
N VAL A 70 10.95 -0.17 -7.88
CA VAL A 70 11.93 0.62 -7.12
C VAL A 70 11.87 0.34 -5.63
N LYS A 71 10.69 0.09 -5.09
CA LYS A 71 10.50 -0.18 -3.65
C LYS A 71 11.16 -1.48 -3.17
N GLU A 72 11.29 -2.45 -4.07
CA GLU A 72 11.85 -3.78 -3.77
C GLU A 72 13.26 -3.96 -4.36
N MET A 73 13.81 -2.92 -4.99
CA MET A 73 15.10 -2.98 -5.66
C MET A 73 16.25 -3.11 -4.65
N ASP A 74 17.15 -4.07 -4.89
CA ASP A 74 18.39 -4.21 -4.14
C ASP A 74 19.40 -3.14 -4.59
N THR A 75 19.59 -2.10 -3.78
CA THR A 75 20.46 -0.97 -4.07
C THR A 75 21.95 -1.29 -3.92
N SER A 76 22.29 -2.38 -3.24
CA SER A 76 23.71 -2.78 -3.01
C SER A 76 24.47 -3.07 -4.30
N LYS A 77 23.77 -3.42 -5.37
CA LYS A 77 24.33 -3.73 -6.69
C LYS A 77 24.54 -2.49 -7.57
N ILE A 78 24.05 -1.34 -7.14
CA ILE A 78 24.16 -0.08 -7.90
C ILE A 78 25.54 0.53 -7.62
N LYS A 79 26.38 0.59 -8.66
CA LYS A 79 27.75 1.11 -8.55
C LYS A 79 27.82 2.62 -8.44
N ASP A 80 26.94 3.32 -9.20
CA ASP A 80 26.87 4.77 -9.15
C ASP A 80 26.22 5.23 -7.84
N GLU A 81 26.95 6.00 -7.06
CA GLU A 81 26.53 6.44 -5.73
C GLU A 81 25.29 7.33 -5.78
N GLN A 82 25.19 8.24 -6.76
CA GLN A 82 24.08 9.17 -6.87
C GLN A 82 22.79 8.45 -7.31
N THR A 83 22.89 7.49 -8.21
CA THR A 83 21.77 6.61 -8.59
C THR A 83 21.31 5.78 -7.40
N ARG A 84 22.25 5.23 -6.63
CA ARG A 84 21.94 4.47 -5.43
C ARG A 84 21.18 5.33 -4.42
N TYR A 85 21.69 6.52 -4.08
CA TYR A 85 21.04 7.45 -3.16
C TYR A 85 19.65 7.86 -3.65
N PHE A 86 19.48 8.07 -4.95
CA PHE A 86 18.19 8.41 -5.53
C PHE A 86 17.14 7.29 -5.31
N ILE A 87 17.51 6.03 -5.54
CA ILE A 87 16.63 4.88 -5.31
C ILE A 87 16.34 4.71 -3.81
N GLU A 88 17.35 4.80 -2.96
CA GLU A 88 17.21 4.71 -1.51
C GLU A 88 16.32 5.83 -0.96
N ALA A 89 16.40 7.03 -1.50
CA ALA A 89 15.52 8.13 -1.14
C ALA A 89 14.05 7.83 -1.46
N ILE A 90 13.75 7.32 -2.66
CA ILE A 90 12.40 6.91 -3.03
C ILE A 90 11.88 5.82 -2.07
N GLN A 91 12.71 4.82 -1.77
CA GLN A 91 12.36 3.74 -0.84
C GLN A 91 12.09 4.27 0.58
N ALA A 92 12.95 5.16 1.08
CA ALA A 92 12.82 5.76 2.39
C ALA A 92 11.56 6.65 2.50
N MET A 93 11.28 7.44 1.46
CA MET A 93 10.08 8.29 1.40
C MET A 93 8.79 7.44 1.41
N TYR A 94 8.72 6.35 0.63
CA TYR A 94 7.57 5.44 0.65
C TYR A 94 7.40 4.71 1.98
N LYS A 95 8.49 4.40 2.68
CA LYS A 95 8.46 3.80 4.02
C LYS A 95 8.14 4.82 5.12
N GLY A 96 8.31 6.11 4.85
CA GLY A 96 8.29 7.15 5.88
C GLY A 96 9.43 6.99 6.90
N SER A 97 10.60 6.49 6.44
CA SER A 97 11.73 6.19 7.31
C SER A 97 12.66 7.39 7.46
N TYR A 98 12.57 8.03 8.63
CA TYR A 98 13.46 9.12 9.03
C TYR A 98 14.94 8.73 9.02
N GLU A 99 15.26 7.58 9.60
CA GLU A 99 16.65 7.15 9.75
C GLU A 99 17.30 6.86 8.41
N ASP A 100 16.55 6.30 7.45
CA ASP A 100 17.06 6.01 6.12
C ASP A 100 17.33 7.31 5.34
N LEU A 101 16.43 8.29 5.40
CA LEU A 101 16.63 9.60 4.77
C LEU A 101 17.84 10.32 5.33
N LYS A 102 18.05 10.28 6.65
CA LYS A 102 19.18 10.95 7.32
C LYS A 102 20.55 10.43 6.88
N ARG A 103 20.61 9.18 6.37
CA ARG A 103 21.86 8.59 5.84
C ARG A 103 22.26 9.14 4.47
N LEU A 104 21.34 9.78 3.74
CA LEU A 104 21.50 10.21 2.35
C LEU A 104 22.10 11.64 2.21
N LYS A 105 22.80 12.14 3.21
CA LYS A 105 23.36 13.52 3.30
C LYS A 105 24.21 13.97 2.10
N ARG A 106 24.75 13.03 1.29
CA ARG A 106 25.61 13.30 0.13
C ARG A 106 24.86 13.27 -1.20
N MET A 107 23.55 13.09 -1.18
CA MET A 107 22.75 13.09 -2.40
C MET A 107 22.66 14.50 -2.99
N LYS A 108 22.67 14.61 -4.32
CA LYS A 108 22.47 15.90 -5.01
C LYS A 108 21.04 16.41 -4.79
N LYS A 109 20.91 17.74 -4.64
CA LYS A 109 19.63 18.43 -4.41
C LYS A 109 18.59 18.07 -5.48
N GLU A 110 18.98 18.01 -6.74
CA GLU A 110 18.09 17.67 -7.86
C GLU A 110 17.54 16.24 -7.71
N ASN A 111 18.37 15.28 -7.34
CA ASN A 111 17.94 13.89 -7.14
C ASN A 111 16.95 13.77 -5.98
N PHE A 112 17.16 14.52 -4.91
CA PHE A 112 16.24 14.58 -3.77
C PHE A 112 14.88 15.16 -4.18
N LEU A 113 14.89 16.26 -4.93
CA LEU A 113 13.68 16.88 -5.46
C LEU A 113 12.90 15.93 -6.37
N TYR A 114 13.58 15.25 -7.30
CA TYR A 114 12.93 14.25 -8.16
C TYR A 114 12.35 13.08 -7.37
N ALA A 115 13.05 12.60 -6.33
CA ALA A 115 12.53 11.56 -5.46
C ALA A 115 11.24 12.03 -4.74
N ALA A 116 11.20 13.27 -4.25
CA ALA A 116 10.03 13.87 -3.61
C ALA A 116 8.84 14.03 -4.58
N ILE A 117 9.09 14.47 -5.81
CA ILE A 117 8.05 14.55 -6.86
C ILE A 117 7.47 13.16 -7.16
N ILE A 118 8.33 12.15 -7.35
CA ILE A 118 7.93 10.77 -7.66
C ILE A 118 7.08 10.17 -6.54
N THR A 119 7.43 10.46 -5.29
CA THR A 119 6.73 9.91 -4.12
C THR A 119 5.50 10.71 -3.70
N GLY A 120 5.27 11.88 -4.31
CA GLY A 120 4.21 12.80 -3.91
C GLY A 120 4.49 13.51 -2.58
N SER A 121 5.76 13.60 -2.19
CA SER A 121 6.20 14.24 -0.94
C SER A 121 6.69 15.69 -1.17
N ILE A 122 6.31 16.30 -2.29
CA ILE A 122 6.81 17.62 -2.72
C ILE A 122 6.43 18.72 -1.71
N ASP A 123 5.21 18.70 -1.17
CA ASP A 123 4.74 19.70 -0.20
C ASP A 123 5.59 19.76 1.07
N GLN A 124 6.17 18.62 1.45
CA GLN A 124 7.07 18.50 2.61
C GLN A 124 8.46 19.06 2.30
N VAL A 125 8.83 19.14 1.03
CA VAL A 125 10.13 19.61 0.53
C VAL A 125 10.05 21.10 0.15
N GLU A 126 8.91 21.59 -0.29
CA GLU A 126 8.72 22.96 -0.78
C GLU A 126 9.03 23.98 0.32
N SER A 127 8.63 23.72 1.56
CA SER A 127 8.99 24.52 2.74
C SER A 127 10.50 24.55 3.03
N VAL A 128 11.23 23.61 2.45
CA VAL A 128 12.68 23.42 2.61
C VAL A 128 13.46 24.12 1.48
N LEU A 129 12.83 24.32 0.32
CA LEU A 129 13.45 24.86 -0.88
C LEU A 129 13.38 26.38 -1.02
N GLU A 130 12.60 27.07 -0.18
CA GLU A 130 12.41 28.53 -0.23
C GLU A 130 13.63 29.36 0.17
N GLY A 131 14.77 28.73 0.55
CA GLY A 131 16.04 29.38 0.85
C GLY A 131 17.10 29.10 -0.20
N ASP A 132 17.72 30.13 -0.76
CA ASP A 132 18.80 30.04 -1.78
C ASP A 132 20.08 29.31 -1.29
N GLU A 133 20.24 29.10 0.02
CA GLU A 133 21.44 28.53 0.66
C GLU A 133 21.15 27.38 1.64
N MET A 134 20.04 26.64 1.48
CA MET A 134 19.72 25.62 2.46
C MET A 134 20.66 24.41 2.36
N ASP A 135 21.28 24.06 3.49
CA ASP A 135 22.02 22.81 3.64
C ASP A 135 21.04 21.62 3.44
N MET A 136 21.38 20.75 2.50
CA MET A 136 20.62 19.51 2.23
C MET A 136 20.37 18.69 3.49
N CYS A 137 21.24 18.80 4.51
CA CYS A 137 21.06 18.13 5.80
C CYS A 137 19.86 18.68 6.56
N GLU A 138 19.68 20.01 6.59
CA GLU A 138 18.55 20.65 7.26
C GLU A 138 17.22 20.34 6.56
N GLY A 139 17.22 20.34 5.22
CA GLY A 139 16.07 19.95 4.43
C GLY A 139 15.61 18.53 4.69
N MET A 140 16.55 17.59 4.71
CA MET A 140 16.27 16.19 5.03
C MET A 140 15.79 16.02 6.47
N GLU A 141 16.33 16.75 7.42
CA GLU A 141 15.89 16.71 8.83
C GLU A 141 14.46 17.21 8.99
N ARG A 142 14.10 18.32 8.34
CA ARG A 142 12.73 18.87 8.36
C ARG A 142 11.73 17.92 7.73
N MET A 143 12.04 17.36 6.57
CA MET A 143 11.19 16.37 5.90
C MET A 143 11.00 15.13 6.75
N ALA A 144 12.08 14.62 7.31
CA ALA A 144 12.05 13.47 8.18
C ALA A 144 11.24 13.72 9.45
N GLU A 145 11.31 14.92 10.04
CA GLU A 145 10.44 15.31 11.15
C GLU A 145 8.97 15.40 10.72
N GLY A 146 8.69 15.85 9.50
CA GLY A 146 7.35 15.83 8.91
C GLY A 146 6.77 14.42 8.88
N PHE A 147 7.50 13.45 8.36
CA PHE A 147 7.09 12.03 8.34
C PHE A 147 6.87 11.46 9.75
N ARG A 148 7.73 11.82 10.72
CA ARG A 148 7.55 11.40 12.11
C ARG A 148 6.23 11.94 12.68
N LYS A 149 5.95 13.23 12.48
CA LYS A 149 4.69 13.86 12.94
C LYS A 149 3.45 13.24 12.28
N GLU A 150 3.51 12.98 10.97
CA GLU A 150 2.42 12.29 10.27
C GLU A 150 2.22 10.86 10.76
N GLY A 151 3.30 10.11 10.98
CA GLY A 151 3.25 8.76 11.54
C GLY A 151 2.60 8.73 12.91
N GLU A 152 2.98 9.67 13.80
CA GLU A 152 2.38 9.84 15.12
C GLU A 152 0.90 10.23 15.04
N ALA A 153 0.54 11.14 14.14
CA ALA A 153 -0.85 11.57 13.95
C ALA A 153 -1.74 10.42 13.42
N ARG A 154 -1.24 9.64 12.44
CA ARG A 154 -1.92 8.45 11.93
C ARG A 154 -2.09 7.38 13.01
N SER A 155 -1.05 7.14 13.81
CA SER A 155 -1.09 6.19 14.92
C SER A 155 -2.13 6.62 15.96
N LYS A 156 -2.11 7.90 16.40
CA LYS A 156 -3.10 8.45 17.34
C LYS A 156 -4.52 8.35 16.79
N SER A 157 -4.73 8.65 15.51
CA SER A 157 -6.04 8.54 14.86
C SER A 157 -6.54 7.10 14.82
N LYS A 158 -5.65 6.14 14.52
CA LYS A 158 -5.97 4.70 14.52
C LYS A 158 -6.36 4.21 15.90
N TYR A 159 -5.55 4.49 16.94
CA TYR A 159 -5.86 4.10 18.32
C TYR A 159 -7.16 4.74 18.82
N LYS A 160 -7.42 6.01 18.45
CA LYS A 160 -8.67 6.67 18.81
C LYS A 160 -9.88 6.00 18.14
N ALA A 161 -9.76 5.61 16.86
CA ALA A 161 -10.82 4.92 16.14
C ALA A 161 -11.10 3.52 16.74
N GLU A 162 -10.04 2.76 17.04
CA GLU A 162 -10.13 1.45 17.69
C GLU A 162 -10.78 1.57 19.06
N GLY A 163 -10.36 2.52 19.90
CA GLY A 163 -10.93 2.76 21.22
C GLY A 163 -12.42 3.17 21.18
N ILE A 164 -12.85 3.94 20.14
CA ILE A 164 -14.27 4.28 19.96
C ILE A 164 -15.08 3.03 19.58
N ILE A 165 -14.53 2.14 18.75
CA ILE A 165 -15.21 0.89 18.36
C ILE A 165 -15.33 -0.06 19.56
N GLU A 166 -14.25 -0.23 20.32
CA GLU A 166 -14.26 -1.04 21.54
C GLU A 166 -15.24 -0.49 22.59
N GLY A 167 -15.21 0.82 22.84
CA GLY A 167 -16.15 1.48 23.76
C GLY A 167 -17.61 1.29 23.37
N LYS A 168 -17.95 1.41 22.09
CA LYS A 168 -19.32 1.16 21.58
C LYS A 168 -19.73 -0.30 21.72
N LEU A 169 -18.81 -1.24 21.55
CA LEU A 169 -19.07 -2.67 21.72
C LEU A 169 -19.36 -2.97 23.19
N GLU A 170 -18.53 -2.48 24.09
CA GLU A 170 -18.66 -2.68 25.54
C GLU A 170 -19.97 -2.04 26.07
N GLU A 171 -20.27 -0.79 25.66
CA GLU A 171 -21.53 -0.12 26.01
C GLU A 171 -22.74 -0.95 25.59
N LYS A 172 -22.72 -1.46 24.35
CA LYS A 172 -23.82 -2.27 23.82
C LYS A 172 -23.95 -3.62 24.56
N GLN A 173 -22.85 -4.26 24.87
CA GLN A 173 -22.85 -5.49 25.67
C GLN A 173 -23.47 -5.24 27.05
N ASN A 174 -23.07 -4.17 27.73
CA ASN A 174 -23.57 -3.81 29.05
C ASN A 174 -25.07 -3.47 29.00
N MET A 175 -25.49 -2.66 28.02
CA MET A 175 -26.92 -2.33 27.84
C MET A 175 -27.79 -3.57 27.61
N LEU A 176 -27.33 -4.52 26.79
CA LEU A 176 -28.06 -5.75 26.54
C LEU A 176 -28.10 -6.66 27.76
N LYS A 177 -27.02 -6.75 28.54
CA LYS A 177 -27.00 -7.48 29.82
C LYS A 177 -28.02 -6.89 30.82
N GLU A 178 -28.08 -5.57 30.91
CA GLU A 178 -29.05 -4.89 31.79
C GLU A 178 -30.50 -5.14 31.34
N GLN A 179 -30.79 -4.97 30.03
CA GLN A 179 -32.12 -5.20 29.48
C GLN A 179 -32.59 -6.65 29.65
N LEU A 180 -31.72 -7.62 29.40
CA LEU A 180 -32.03 -9.04 29.61
C LEU A 180 -32.14 -9.37 31.11
N GLY A 181 -31.33 -8.74 31.95
CA GLY A 181 -31.47 -8.85 33.41
C GLY A 181 -32.79 -8.35 33.95
N ILE A 182 -33.31 -7.24 33.43
CA ILE A 182 -34.66 -6.72 33.75
C ILE A 182 -35.71 -7.71 33.29
N LYS A 183 -35.54 -8.33 32.11
CA LYS A 183 -36.54 -9.21 31.51
C LYS A 183 -36.56 -10.62 32.11
N PHE A 184 -35.41 -11.22 32.40
CA PHE A 184 -35.32 -12.61 32.85
C PHE A 184 -34.87 -12.75 34.33
N GLY A 185 -34.52 -11.66 34.99
CA GLY A 185 -33.91 -11.68 36.30
C GLY A 185 -32.41 -11.97 36.24
N SER A 186 -31.89 -12.79 37.13
CA SER A 186 -30.48 -13.12 37.16
C SER A 186 -30.04 -13.94 35.95
N LEU A 187 -29.11 -13.40 35.15
CA LEU A 187 -28.60 -14.08 33.94
C LEU A 187 -27.58 -15.17 34.33
N SER A 188 -27.60 -16.27 33.60
CA SER A 188 -26.61 -17.34 33.75
C SER A 188 -25.20 -16.86 33.39
N SER A 189 -24.19 -17.48 34.02
CA SER A 189 -22.79 -17.22 33.72
C SER A 189 -22.45 -17.53 32.24
N ASN A 190 -23.10 -18.53 31.65
CA ASN A 190 -22.92 -18.90 30.26
C ASN A 190 -23.39 -17.78 29.33
N LEU A 191 -24.62 -17.29 29.53
CA LEU A 191 -25.18 -16.19 28.71
C LEU A 191 -24.34 -14.91 28.83
N THR A 192 -23.94 -14.56 30.07
CA THR A 192 -23.10 -13.38 30.31
C THR A 192 -21.77 -13.46 29.57
N ASN A 193 -21.12 -14.63 29.58
CA ASN A 193 -19.88 -14.86 28.86
C ASN A 193 -20.05 -14.81 27.32
N GLN A 194 -21.13 -15.37 26.79
CA GLN A 194 -21.40 -15.35 25.36
C GLN A 194 -21.71 -13.93 24.87
N LEU A 195 -22.47 -13.14 25.62
CA LEU A 195 -22.71 -11.72 25.34
C LEU A 195 -21.42 -10.90 25.28
N SER A 196 -20.47 -11.18 26.19
CA SER A 196 -19.17 -10.48 26.22
C SER A 196 -18.25 -10.87 25.05
N LYS A 197 -18.49 -12.00 24.38
CA LYS A 197 -17.71 -12.46 23.19
C LYS A 197 -18.43 -12.19 21.86
N ALA A 198 -19.69 -11.79 21.90
CA ALA A 198 -20.49 -11.60 20.69
C ALA A 198 -20.00 -10.39 19.88
N SER A 199 -20.00 -10.52 18.54
CA SER A 199 -19.67 -9.42 17.64
C SER A 199 -20.78 -8.37 17.62
N ILE A 200 -20.40 -7.14 17.21
CA ILE A 200 -21.36 -6.01 17.15
C ILE A 200 -22.56 -6.31 16.24
N GLU A 201 -22.36 -7.10 15.16
CA GLU A 201 -23.41 -7.51 14.24
C GLU A 201 -24.44 -8.40 14.96
N LYS A 202 -23.99 -9.41 15.70
CA LYS A 202 -24.84 -10.31 16.48
C LYS A 202 -25.60 -9.57 17.58
N LEU A 203 -24.92 -8.65 18.28
CA LEU A 203 -25.58 -7.79 19.27
C LEU A 203 -26.61 -6.86 18.64
N ASN A 204 -26.39 -6.36 17.42
CA ASN A 204 -27.38 -5.58 16.68
C ASN A 204 -28.61 -6.40 16.30
N VAL A 205 -28.43 -7.65 15.90
CA VAL A 205 -29.53 -8.58 15.64
C VAL A 205 -30.32 -8.84 16.92
N LEU A 206 -29.64 -9.13 18.01
CA LEU A 206 -30.27 -9.34 19.32
C LEU A 206 -31.07 -8.11 19.77
N THR A 207 -30.55 -6.91 19.59
CA THR A 207 -31.25 -5.66 19.93
C THR A 207 -32.59 -5.55 19.19
N ARG A 208 -32.63 -5.91 17.90
CA ARG A 208 -33.87 -5.86 17.11
C ARG A 208 -34.90 -6.89 17.58
N HIS A 209 -34.45 -7.99 18.14
CA HIS A 209 -35.29 -9.10 18.58
C HIS A 209 -35.49 -9.16 20.12
N ILE A 210 -35.00 -8.13 20.85
CA ILE A 210 -35.02 -8.13 22.33
C ILE A 210 -36.41 -8.33 22.92
N PHE A 211 -37.46 -7.87 22.27
CA PHE A 211 -38.85 -8.05 22.71
C PHE A 211 -39.39 -9.44 22.39
N ASN A 212 -38.83 -10.13 21.39
CA ASN A 212 -39.33 -11.42 20.91
C ASN A 212 -38.68 -12.62 21.64
N VAL A 213 -37.52 -12.44 22.26
CA VAL A 213 -36.89 -13.52 23.03
C VAL A 213 -37.64 -13.74 24.35
N THR A 214 -37.89 -14.99 24.69
CA THR A 214 -38.70 -15.35 25.88
C THR A 214 -37.84 -16.01 26.98
N ASN A 215 -36.67 -16.53 26.63
CA ASN A 215 -35.75 -17.21 27.53
C ASN A 215 -34.30 -17.04 27.07
N GLU A 216 -33.34 -17.50 27.88
CA GLU A 216 -31.91 -17.40 27.58
C GLU A 216 -31.47 -18.23 26.36
N GLU A 217 -32.16 -19.36 26.07
CA GLU A 217 -31.85 -20.20 24.91
C GLU A 217 -32.15 -19.48 23.59
N ASP A 218 -33.22 -18.67 23.55
CA ASP A 218 -33.56 -17.85 22.38
C ASP A 218 -32.46 -16.82 22.12
N VAL A 219 -31.91 -16.21 23.16
CA VAL A 219 -30.80 -15.26 23.06
C VAL A 219 -29.56 -15.96 22.54
N LEU A 220 -29.19 -17.12 23.10
CA LEU A 220 -28.02 -17.90 22.70
C LEU A 220 -28.09 -18.34 21.22
N LYS A 221 -29.27 -18.66 20.68
CA LYS A 221 -29.45 -18.97 19.25
C LYS A 221 -29.12 -17.80 18.34
N ILE A 222 -29.33 -16.56 18.79
CA ILE A 222 -29.08 -15.35 18.01
C ILE A 222 -27.59 -14.98 18.03
N ILE A 223 -26.92 -15.20 19.16
CA ILE A 223 -25.53 -14.73 19.36
C ILE A 223 -24.46 -15.81 19.09
N ASN A 224 -24.80 -17.08 18.93
CA ASN A 224 -23.92 -18.17 18.51
C ASN A 224 -23.90 -18.34 17.00
#